data_f8d91c3cf06d1510d0e7319cb52de62b
#
_entry.id   f8d91c3cf06d1510d0e7319cb52de62b
#
_cell.length_a   1.000
_cell.length_b   1.000
_cell.length_c   1.000
_cell.angle_alpha   90.00
_cell.angle_beta   90.00
_cell.angle_gamma   90.00
#
_symmetry.space_group_name_H-M   'P 1'
#
loop_
_entity.id
_entity.type
_entity.pdbx_description
1 polymer ?
#
loop_
_entity_poly.entity_id
_entity_poly.type
_entity_poly.pdbx_seq_one_letter_code
_entity_poly.pdbx_strand_id
1 'polypeptide(L)'
;PLVGAICAGNCAVVKPSAYSAATSALIGRMIRELFPAKYVHVIEGGRKENEALLNEKFDYIFFTGSVNVGRYVMEKASAYLTPVSLELGGKSPCIVDETADIALAAKRIVWGKFLNSGQTCVAPDYLFVHKNVKEKLLKQMAKQIRKMYGNDPCRNEEYPKMINQKHFDR
;
A
#
# COMPACT_ATOMS: atom_id res chain seq x y z
N PRO A 1 4.62 -0.49 11.16
CA PRO A 1 4.37 -1.54 12.17
C PRO A 1 5.65 -1.97 12.90
N LEU A 2 6.75 -2.28 12.18
CA LEU A 2 7.99 -2.77 12.81
C LEU A 2 8.55 -1.82 13.87
N VAL A 3 8.61 -0.52 13.58
CA VAL A 3 9.08 0.49 14.56
C VAL A 3 8.22 0.46 15.82
N GLY A 4 6.88 0.41 15.67
CA GLY A 4 5.96 0.32 16.81
C GLY A 4 6.17 -0.95 17.64
N ALA A 5 6.38 -2.10 16.98
CA ALA A 5 6.64 -3.36 17.66
C ALA A 5 7.95 -3.28 18.50
N ILE A 6 9.03 -2.77 17.91
CA ILE A 6 10.32 -2.63 18.58
C ILE A 6 10.22 -1.63 19.75
N CYS A 7 9.59 -0.47 19.55
CA CYS A 7 9.42 0.54 20.60
C CYS A 7 8.61 0.03 21.79
N ALA A 8 7.68 -0.90 21.55
CA ALA A 8 6.89 -1.55 22.60
C ALA A 8 7.59 -2.76 23.24
N GLY A 9 8.84 -3.05 22.87
CA GLY A 9 9.64 -4.15 23.43
C GLY A 9 9.30 -5.53 22.88
N ASN A 10 8.59 -5.62 21.75
CA ASN A 10 8.22 -6.89 21.13
C ASN A 10 9.34 -7.43 20.21
N CYS A 11 9.44 -8.74 20.15
CA CYS A 11 10.13 -9.41 19.05
C CYS A 11 9.26 -9.37 17.81
N ALA A 12 9.87 -9.41 16.62
CA ALA A 12 9.12 -9.33 15.38
C ALA A 12 9.66 -10.27 14.30
N VAL A 13 8.73 -10.90 13.57
CA VAL A 13 9.03 -11.59 12.31
C VAL A 13 8.51 -10.72 11.17
N VAL A 14 9.40 -10.34 10.26
CA VAL A 14 9.08 -9.51 9.09
C VAL A 14 9.00 -10.39 7.85
N LYS A 15 7.86 -10.36 7.17
CA LYS A 15 7.64 -11.07 5.90
C LYS A 15 7.40 -10.05 4.78
N PRO A 16 8.44 -9.58 4.08
CA PRO A 16 8.26 -8.62 2.98
C PRO A 16 7.62 -9.29 1.76
N SER A 17 7.07 -8.46 0.86
CA SER A 17 6.37 -8.94 -0.33
C SER A 17 7.29 -9.62 -1.33
N ALA A 18 6.92 -10.79 -1.83
CA ALA A 18 7.62 -11.48 -2.92
C ALA A 18 7.54 -10.71 -4.26
N TYR A 19 6.53 -9.85 -4.44
CA TYR A 19 6.37 -9.07 -5.67
C TYR A 19 7.40 -7.94 -5.82
N SER A 20 7.98 -7.47 -4.72
CA SER A 20 9.05 -6.46 -4.70
C SER A 20 10.38 -7.09 -4.28
N ALA A 21 10.86 -8.05 -5.05
CA ALA A 21 11.99 -8.92 -4.69
C ALA A 21 13.25 -8.13 -4.30
N ALA A 22 13.65 -7.13 -5.08
CA ALA A 22 14.84 -6.32 -4.80
C ALA A 22 14.72 -5.54 -3.47
N THR A 23 13.54 -4.93 -3.22
CA THR A 23 13.26 -4.23 -1.96
C THR A 23 13.22 -5.20 -0.79
N SER A 24 12.63 -6.38 -0.97
CA SER A 24 12.56 -7.43 0.05
C SER A 24 13.94 -7.93 0.45
N ALA A 25 14.81 -8.18 -0.53
CA ALA A 25 16.20 -8.57 -0.29
C ALA A 25 17.00 -7.47 0.45
N LEU A 26 16.78 -6.19 0.08
CA LEU A 26 17.40 -5.07 0.79
C LEU A 26 16.94 -4.99 2.25
N ILE A 27 15.63 -5.07 2.49
CA ILE A 27 15.06 -5.10 3.86
C ILE A 27 15.64 -6.27 4.63
N GLY A 28 15.72 -7.46 4.03
CA GLY A 28 16.30 -8.64 4.65
C GLY A 28 17.75 -8.45 5.06
N ARG A 29 18.57 -7.87 4.18
CA ARG A 29 19.97 -7.53 4.51
C ARG A 29 20.06 -6.53 5.66
N MET A 30 19.34 -5.42 5.59
CA MET A 30 19.35 -4.40 6.63
C MET A 30 18.94 -4.94 8.00
N ILE A 31 17.89 -5.77 8.05
CA ILE A 31 17.44 -6.35 9.33
C ILE A 31 18.50 -7.28 9.90
N ARG A 32 19.10 -8.14 9.09
CA ARG A 32 20.15 -9.08 9.54
C ARG A 32 21.42 -8.37 10.01
N GLU A 33 21.74 -7.22 9.44
CA GLU A 33 22.89 -6.40 9.86
C GLU A 33 22.63 -5.61 11.14
N LEU A 34 21.40 -5.15 11.36
CA LEU A 34 21.06 -4.23 12.44
C LEU A 34 20.54 -4.92 13.71
N PHE A 35 19.93 -6.10 13.59
CA PHE A 35 19.26 -6.75 14.70
C PHE A 35 19.68 -8.21 14.89
N PRO A 36 19.92 -8.64 16.14
CA PRO A 36 20.02 -10.07 16.44
C PRO A 36 18.71 -10.79 16.03
N ALA A 37 18.84 -11.96 15.38
CA ALA A 37 17.70 -12.72 14.84
C ALA A 37 16.65 -13.09 15.89
N LYS A 38 17.02 -13.18 17.17
CA LYS A 38 16.09 -13.44 18.27
C LYS A 38 15.16 -12.27 18.60
N TYR A 39 15.47 -11.04 18.14
CA TYR A 39 14.63 -9.86 18.34
C TYR A 39 13.84 -9.50 17.07
N VAL A 40 14.53 -9.44 15.93
CA VAL A 40 13.88 -9.18 14.66
C VAL A 40 14.40 -10.17 13.63
N HIS A 41 13.51 -11.00 13.14
CA HIS A 41 13.82 -11.97 12.07
C HIS A 41 13.12 -11.60 10.79
N VAL A 42 13.75 -11.85 9.64
CA VAL A 42 13.15 -11.64 8.33
C VAL A 42 13.06 -12.95 7.56
N ILE A 43 11.88 -13.24 7.04
CA ILE A 43 11.63 -14.41 6.19
C ILE A 43 11.24 -13.91 4.80
N GLU A 44 12.14 -14.13 3.84
CA GLU A 44 11.88 -13.86 2.42
C GLU A 44 11.17 -15.05 1.79
N GLY A 45 10.50 -14.86 0.66
CA GLY A 45 9.81 -15.90 -0.07
C GLY A 45 8.37 -15.58 -0.41
N GLY A 46 7.64 -16.55 -0.93
CA GLY A 46 6.31 -16.39 -1.51
C GLY A 46 5.20 -17.07 -0.71
N ARG A 47 4.31 -17.74 -1.46
CA ARG A 47 3.12 -18.36 -0.86
C ARG A 47 3.46 -19.46 0.14
N LYS A 48 4.48 -20.28 -0.15
CA LYS A 48 4.89 -21.40 0.70
C LYS A 48 5.37 -20.91 2.07
N GLU A 49 6.20 -19.88 2.09
CA GLU A 49 6.73 -19.27 3.31
C GLU A 49 5.63 -18.53 4.08
N ASN A 50 4.69 -17.86 3.39
CA ASN A 50 3.54 -17.25 4.03
C ASN A 50 2.67 -18.29 4.73
N GLU A 51 2.42 -19.43 4.07
CA GLU A 51 1.61 -20.52 4.65
C GLU A 51 2.28 -21.16 5.85
N ALA A 52 3.59 -21.41 5.77
CA ALA A 52 4.37 -21.93 6.88
C ALA A 52 4.28 -20.99 8.09
N LEU A 53 4.49 -19.68 7.89
CA LEU A 53 4.37 -18.69 8.96
C LEU A 53 2.98 -18.64 9.58
N LEU A 54 1.92 -18.68 8.78
CA LEU A 54 0.54 -18.60 9.28
C LEU A 54 0.09 -19.87 10.03
N ASN A 55 0.85 -20.95 9.96
CA ASN A 55 0.65 -22.15 10.77
C ASN A 55 1.38 -22.09 12.12
N GLU A 56 2.24 -21.08 12.34
CA GLU A 56 2.91 -20.87 13.61
C GLU A 56 2.05 -20.04 14.57
N LYS A 57 2.26 -20.22 15.88
CA LYS A 57 1.59 -19.43 16.90
C LYS A 57 2.29 -18.10 17.10
N PHE A 58 1.57 -17.00 16.87
CA PHE A 58 2.00 -15.64 17.17
C PHE A 58 1.10 -15.02 18.25
N ASP A 59 1.62 -14.04 18.97
CA ASP A 59 0.85 -13.25 19.92
C ASP A 59 0.00 -12.18 19.19
N TYR A 60 0.45 -11.76 17.99
CA TYR A 60 -0.22 -10.75 17.18
C TYR A 60 0.21 -10.83 15.72
N ILE A 61 -0.70 -10.63 14.79
CA ILE A 61 -0.39 -10.55 13.36
C ILE A 61 -0.86 -9.21 12.79
N PHE A 62 0.07 -8.45 12.21
CA PHE A 62 -0.22 -7.27 11.41
C PHE A 62 -0.06 -7.63 9.93
N PHE A 63 -1.11 -7.50 9.15
CA PHE A 63 -1.11 -7.85 7.73
C PHE A 63 -1.60 -6.70 6.87
N THR A 64 -0.90 -6.46 5.76
CA THR A 64 -1.33 -5.55 4.69
C THR A 64 -1.44 -6.32 3.39
N GLY A 65 -2.59 -6.22 2.70
CA GLY A 65 -2.79 -6.88 1.42
C GLY A 65 -4.22 -6.88 0.92
N SER A 66 -4.58 -7.88 0.10
CA SER A 66 -5.94 -8.00 -0.43
C SER A 66 -6.92 -8.53 0.61
N VAL A 67 -8.21 -8.20 0.43
CA VAL A 67 -9.31 -8.72 1.28
C VAL A 67 -9.30 -10.24 1.36
N ASN A 68 -9.09 -10.93 0.23
CA ASN A 68 -9.09 -12.40 0.19
C ASN A 68 -7.94 -12.99 1.01
N VAL A 69 -6.76 -12.40 0.93
CA VAL A 69 -5.61 -12.85 1.75
C VAL A 69 -5.81 -12.47 3.21
N GLY A 70 -6.40 -11.31 3.50
CA GLY A 70 -6.74 -10.90 4.87
C GLY A 70 -7.71 -11.88 5.54
N ARG A 71 -8.72 -12.36 4.83
CA ARG A 71 -9.62 -13.41 5.33
C ARG A 71 -8.86 -14.69 5.66
N TYR A 72 -7.96 -15.11 4.76
CA TYR A 72 -7.13 -16.30 4.99
C TYR A 72 -6.21 -16.14 6.21
N VAL A 73 -5.60 -14.96 6.39
CA VAL A 73 -4.79 -14.65 7.59
C VAL A 73 -5.64 -14.77 8.86
N MET A 74 -6.85 -14.20 8.85
CA MET A 74 -7.76 -14.24 9.99
C MET A 74 -8.21 -15.67 10.30
N GLU A 75 -8.53 -16.46 9.28
CA GLU A 75 -8.87 -17.88 9.40
C GLU A 75 -7.73 -18.68 10.07
N LYS A 76 -6.50 -18.51 9.61
CA LYS A 76 -5.34 -19.18 10.20
C LYS A 76 -5.05 -18.74 11.62
N ALA A 77 -5.13 -17.45 11.89
CA ALA A 77 -4.91 -16.87 13.21
C ALA A 77 -5.93 -17.38 14.25
N SER A 78 -7.15 -17.68 13.83
CA SER A 78 -8.22 -18.17 14.72
C SER A 78 -7.88 -19.49 15.40
N ALA A 79 -7.04 -20.34 14.79
CA ALA A 79 -6.61 -21.61 15.38
C ALA A 79 -5.88 -21.43 16.74
N TYR A 80 -5.25 -20.27 16.92
CA TYR A 80 -4.53 -19.92 18.15
C TYR A 80 -5.17 -18.75 18.91
N LEU A 81 -6.34 -18.27 18.47
CA LEU A 81 -6.97 -17.05 18.96
C LEU A 81 -6.07 -15.81 18.87
N THR A 82 -5.16 -15.81 17.90
CA THR A 82 -4.21 -14.71 17.69
C THR A 82 -4.95 -13.48 17.18
N PRO A 83 -4.86 -12.31 17.85
CA PRO A 83 -5.41 -11.06 17.37
C PRO A 83 -4.75 -10.63 16.05
N VAL A 84 -5.55 -10.03 15.16
CA VAL A 84 -5.06 -9.56 13.85
C VAL A 84 -5.42 -8.10 13.60
N SER A 85 -4.49 -7.34 13.01
CA SER A 85 -4.80 -6.07 12.33
C SER A 85 -4.66 -6.25 10.84
N LEU A 86 -5.72 -5.94 10.11
CA LEU A 86 -5.79 -6.12 8.67
C LEU A 86 -5.88 -4.75 7.98
N GLU A 87 -4.81 -4.35 7.31
CA GLU A 87 -4.77 -3.20 6.41
C GLU A 87 -5.05 -3.69 4.99
N LEU A 88 -6.21 -3.33 4.47
CA LEU A 88 -6.73 -3.87 3.21
C LEU A 88 -6.90 -2.77 2.17
N GLY A 89 -7.60 -3.06 1.08
CA GLY A 89 -7.91 -2.07 0.06
C GLY A 89 -8.97 -1.06 0.51
N GLY A 90 -9.12 0.01 -0.25
CA GLY A 90 -10.07 1.08 0.02
C GLY A 90 -10.73 1.63 -1.24
N LYS A 91 -11.83 2.34 -1.01
CA LYS A 91 -12.58 3.14 -1.99
C LYS A 91 -12.76 4.54 -1.39
N SER A 92 -11.64 5.27 -1.25
CA SER A 92 -11.59 6.53 -0.53
C SER A 92 -12.27 7.66 -1.30
N PRO A 93 -13.34 8.29 -0.76
CA PRO A 93 -13.95 9.48 -1.35
C PRO A 93 -13.02 10.68 -1.23
N CYS A 94 -13.05 11.56 -2.21
CA CYS A 94 -12.44 12.87 -2.12
C CYS A 94 -13.50 13.94 -2.38
N ILE A 95 -13.63 14.89 -1.47
CA ILE A 95 -14.66 15.93 -1.53
C ILE A 95 -14.00 17.27 -1.82
N VAL A 96 -14.52 17.98 -2.84
CA VAL A 96 -14.07 19.31 -3.22
C VAL A 96 -15.29 20.24 -3.25
N ASP A 97 -15.38 21.10 -2.26
CA ASP A 97 -16.43 22.12 -2.19
C ASP A 97 -16.04 23.40 -2.95
N GLU A 98 -16.95 24.37 -2.98
CA GLU A 98 -16.74 25.62 -3.72
C GLU A 98 -15.73 26.58 -3.05
N THR A 99 -15.38 26.36 -1.78
CA THR A 99 -14.41 27.19 -1.04
C THR A 99 -12.97 26.71 -1.21
N ALA A 100 -12.77 25.53 -1.83
CA ALA A 100 -11.45 24.94 -2.01
C ALA A 100 -10.55 25.75 -2.92
N ASP A 101 -9.25 25.81 -2.59
CA ASP A 101 -8.23 26.23 -3.58
C ASP A 101 -8.11 25.15 -4.66
N ILE A 102 -8.73 25.42 -5.81
CA ILE A 102 -8.85 24.46 -6.91
C ILE A 102 -7.49 24.08 -7.52
N ALA A 103 -6.52 24.98 -7.55
CA ALA A 103 -5.20 24.68 -8.10
C ALA A 103 -4.43 23.73 -7.17
N LEU A 104 -4.49 23.97 -5.86
CA LEU A 104 -3.90 23.12 -4.84
C LEU A 104 -4.62 21.78 -4.74
N ALA A 105 -5.97 21.77 -4.75
CA ALA A 105 -6.79 20.57 -4.75
C ALA A 105 -6.44 19.65 -5.93
N ALA A 106 -6.40 20.20 -7.15
CA ALA A 106 -6.03 19.46 -8.35
C ALA A 106 -4.63 18.84 -8.24
N LYS A 107 -3.64 19.58 -7.74
CA LYS A 107 -2.26 19.09 -7.55
C LYS A 107 -2.23 17.91 -6.57
N ARG A 108 -2.90 18.04 -5.43
CA ARG A 108 -2.93 16.99 -4.38
C ARG A 108 -3.70 15.76 -4.82
N ILE A 109 -4.84 15.93 -5.49
CA ILE A 109 -5.66 14.82 -5.98
C ILE A 109 -4.89 14.03 -7.04
N VAL A 110 -4.29 14.71 -8.03
CA VAL A 110 -3.51 14.04 -9.07
C VAL A 110 -2.32 13.30 -8.47
N TRP A 111 -1.57 13.94 -7.58
CA TRP A 111 -0.45 13.29 -6.90
C TRP A 111 -0.92 12.06 -6.11
N GLY A 112 -1.95 12.23 -5.26
CA GLY A 112 -2.44 11.14 -4.40
C GLY A 112 -3.05 9.98 -5.19
N LYS A 113 -3.69 10.26 -6.35
CA LYS A 113 -4.28 9.22 -7.19
C LYS A 113 -3.24 8.47 -8.01
N PHE A 114 -2.26 9.16 -8.57
CA PHE A 114 -1.32 8.54 -9.51
C PHE A 114 0.00 8.09 -8.86
N LEU A 115 0.23 8.43 -7.58
CA LEU A 115 1.32 7.83 -6.82
C LEU A 115 1.20 6.29 -6.89
N ASN A 116 2.30 5.63 -7.25
CA ASN A 116 2.34 4.17 -7.44
C ASN A 116 1.23 3.64 -8.39
N SER A 117 0.88 4.40 -9.42
CA SER A 117 -0.20 4.12 -10.38
C SER A 117 -1.58 3.87 -9.72
N GLY A 118 -1.83 4.51 -8.58
CA GLY A 118 -3.08 4.35 -7.83
C GLY A 118 -3.19 3.05 -7.03
N GLN A 119 -2.12 2.26 -6.96
CA GLN A 119 -2.07 1.01 -6.19
C GLN A 119 -1.82 1.31 -4.71
N THR A 120 -2.69 2.13 -4.10
CA THR A 120 -2.57 2.62 -2.73
C THR A 120 -3.95 2.57 -2.07
N CYS A 121 -4.03 1.99 -0.87
CA CYS A 121 -5.29 1.79 -0.14
C CYS A 121 -6.04 3.10 0.15
N VAL A 122 -5.32 4.20 0.36
CA VAL A 122 -5.87 5.54 0.65
C VAL A 122 -5.90 6.47 -0.56
N ALA A 123 -5.61 5.97 -1.77
CA ALA A 123 -5.68 6.80 -2.98
C ALA A 123 -7.11 7.34 -3.18
N PRO A 124 -7.29 8.60 -3.58
CA PRO A 124 -8.59 9.10 -4.01
C PRO A 124 -9.18 8.21 -5.10
N ASP A 125 -10.34 7.60 -4.84
CA ASP A 125 -10.96 6.67 -5.80
C ASP A 125 -12.03 7.35 -6.63
N TYR A 126 -12.87 8.15 -5.99
CA TYR A 126 -13.89 8.96 -6.64
C TYR A 126 -14.01 10.35 -6.01
N LEU A 127 -14.50 11.30 -6.81
CA LEU A 127 -14.59 12.70 -6.42
C LEU A 127 -16.04 13.14 -6.31
N PHE A 128 -16.41 13.71 -5.16
CA PHE A 128 -17.59 14.56 -5.02
C PHE A 128 -17.15 16.02 -5.18
N VAL A 129 -17.62 16.66 -6.22
CA VAL A 129 -17.21 18.02 -6.57
C VAL A 129 -18.39 18.94 -6.64
N HIS A 130 -18.34 20.08 -5.96
CA HIS A 130 -19.38 21.09 -6.07
C HIS A 130 -19.50 21.57 -7.51
N LYS A 131 -20.73 21.68 -8.03
CA LYS A 131 -21.03 21.98 -9.44
C LYS A 131 -20.33 23.24 -9.98
N ASN A 132 -20.22 24.29 -9.15
CA ASN A 132 -19.64 25.57 -9.54
C ASN A 132 -18.13 25.51 -9.81
N VAL A 133 -17.41 24.52 -9.27
CA VAL A 133 -15.94 24.40 -9.41
C VAL A 133 -15.51 23.20 -10.24
N LYS A 134 -16.44 22.34 -10.64
CA LYS A 134 -16.17 21.07 -11.36
C LYS A 134 -15.30 21.30 -12.60
N GLU A 135 -15.73 22.14 -13.49
CA GLU A 135 -15.03 22.38 -14.78
C GLU A 135 -13.62 22.96 -14.58
N LYS A 136 -13.48 23.88 -13.62
CA LYS A 136 -12.18 24.45 -13.24
C LYS A 136 -11.26 23.39 -12.67
N LEU A 137 -11.78 22.52 -11.80
CA LEU A 137 -11.03 21.40 -11.21
C LEU A 137 -10.54 20.44 -12.30
N LEU A 138 -11.39 20.00 -13.20
CA LEU A 138 -11.04 19.08 -14.29
C LEU A 138 -9.92 19.64 -15.18
N LYS A 139 -10.01 20.91 -15.56
CA LYS A 139 -8.96 21.60 -16.34
C LYS A 139 -7.63 21.63 -15.59
N GLN A 140 -7.66 21.96 -14.29
CA GLN A 140 -6.44 21.97 -13.46
C GLN A 140 -5.87 20.56 -13.25
N MET A 141 -6.69 19.54 -13.05
CA MET A 141 -6.23 18.15 -12.93
C MET A 141 -5.55 17.69 -14.23
N ALA A 142 -6.14 17.93 -15.39
CA ALA A 142 -5.53 17.61 -16.68
C ALA A 142 -4.17 18.31 -16.87
N LYS A 143 -4.05 19.59 -16.45
CA LYS A 143 -2.78 20.32 -16.45
C LYS A 143 -1.74 19.68 -15.53
N GLN A 144 -2.14 19.26 -14.32
CA GLN A 144 -1.24 18.61 -13.37
C GLN A 144 -0.78 17.23 -13.85
N ILE A 145 -1.66 16.44 -14.46
CA ILE A 145 -1.30 15.14 -15.06
C ILE A 145 -0.20 15.34 -16.11
N ARG A 146 -0.40 16.26 -17.05
CA ARG A 146 0.62 16.56 -18.08
C ARG A 146 1.94 17.05 -17.47
N LYS A 147 1.85 17.87 -16.41
CA LYS A 147 3.05 18.38 -15.74
C LYS A 147 3.84 17.26 -15.03
N MET A 148 3.17 16.31 -14.42
CA MET A 148 3.81 15.24 -13.63
C MET A 148 4.28 14.08 -14.49
N TYR A 149 3.51 13.71 -15.51
CA TYR A 149 3.68 12.45 -16.25
C TYR A 149 3.89 12.65 -17.76
N GLY A 150 3.88 13.90 -18.24
CA GLY A 150 4.04 14.21 -19.67
C GLY A 150 2.73 14.06 -20.46
N ASN A 151 2.84 14.21 -21.78
CA ASN A 151 1.70 14.08 -22.70
C ASN A 151 1.30 12.61 -22.95
N ASP A 152 2.22 11.69 -22.74
CA ASP A 152 2.00 10.25 -22.87
C ASP A 152 2.54 9.52 -21.63
N PRO A 153 1.71 9.37 -20.58
CA PRO A 153 2.11 8.67 -19.37
C PRO A 153 2.52 7.20 -19.58
N CYS A 154 2.03 6.56 -20.65
CA CYS A 154 2.38 5.17 -20.94
C CYS A 154 3.85 5.01 -21.33
N ARG A 155 4.46 6.06 -21.89
CA ARG A 155 5.90 6.09 -22.26
C ARG A 155 6.79 6.70 -21.18
N ASN A 156 6.21 7.19 -20.10
CA ASN A 156 7.00 7.75 -19.02
C ASN A 156 7.64 6.62 -18.20
N GLU A 157 8.97 6.56 -18.19
CA GLU A 157 9.73 5.53 -17.47
C GLU A 157 9.65 5.69 -15.95
N GLU A 158 9.42 6.93 -15.45
CA GLU A 158 9.26 7.23 -14.04
C GLU A 158 7.85 6.90 -13.52
N TYR A 159 6.87 6.67 -14.44
CA TYR A 159 5.52 6.30 -14.04
C TYR A 159 5.44 4.79 -13.75
N PRO A 160 5.17 4.36 -12.50
CA PRO A 160 5.18 2.95 -12.12
C PRO A 160 4.18 2.14 -12.93
N LYS A 161 4.54 0.93 -13.27
CA LYS A 161 3.63 -0.02 -13.92
C LYS A 161 2.77 -0.75 -12.89
N MET A 162 1.66 -1.35 -13.34
CA MET A 162 0.92 -2.29 -12.51
C MET A 162 1.79 -3.49 -12.15
N ILE A 163 1.71 -3.93 -10.90
CA ILE A 163 2.61 -4.94 -10.33
C ILE A 163 2.56 -6.28 -11.05
N ASN A 164 1.42 -6.63 -11.64
CA ASN A 164 1.24 -7.84 -12.45
C ASN A 164 -0.02 -7.75 -13.31
N GLN A 165 -0.16 -8.69 -14.27
CA GLN A 165 -1.27 -8.73 -15.20
C GLN A 165 -2.63 -8.86 -14.50
N LYS A 166 -2.74 -9.69 -13.47
CA LYS A 166 -3.99 -9.86 -12.71
C LYS A 166 -4.50 -8.54 -12.11
N HIS A 167 -3.60 -7.69 -11.62
CA HIS A 167 -3.99 -6.38 -11.08
C HIS A 167 -4.27 -5.35 -12.18
N PHE A 168 -3.62 -5.48 -13.33
CA PHE A 168 -3.93 -4.68 -14.51
C PHE A 168 -5.34 -4.98 -15.05
N ASP A 169 -5.69 -6.25 -15.20
CA ASP A 169 -6.98 -6.68 -15.74
C ASP A 169 -8.16 -6.34 -14.81
N ARG A 170 -7.93 -6.27 -13.51
CA ARG A 170 -8.94 -5.84 -12.53
C ARG A 170 -9.25 -4.37 -12.63
#